data_6f9ce825368a270e896a55792db46456
#
_entry.id   6f9ce825368a270e896a55792db46456
#
_cell.length_a   1.000
_cell.length_b   1.000
_cell.length_c   1.000
_cell.angle_alpha   90.00
_cell.angle_beta   90.00
_cell.angle_gamma   90.00
#
_symmetry.space_group_name_H-M   'P 1'
#
loop_
_entity.id
_entity.type
_entity.pdbx_description
1 polymer ?
#
loop_
_entity_poly.entity_id
_entity_poly.type
_entity_poly.pdbx_seq_one_letter_code
_entity_poly.pdbx_strand_id
1 'polypeptide(L)'
;MLTIEDFVTDEWYPGFTPAFGHAPYIVEPFRSFTSADTERFWFLDFHWARGLTPLGLIWNEDGYSWGTQWAAEHMPLPQGRGMTQRIAGTHTYAAVIPVRNKREVAARDRRMRAYLPGFLDRFDLIWRQRRAEIEVGWQSMLSRDVAALSDDELAMMLVEARAYYRRLFEIHFEMMYPLISNYLGFRGVCRELGFDAGTVAKFLQGYETKISETDRALWQLALDARAGGLESFFASTPPESLAAALQRDEAGRGWLRKLDDFLDVYGYRTAGTADVALPSWKEDPTPVLTTVAEFLRQEQPHDFDAAHEAAVEERETAIDAARSRLTSRDQKIFDAGLISVQLANFPWWQDDHNYYIDLRASLPVRWVALELAKRLGTDRYDDTMFLFWPELLDVAERRRDYAGMRSIVEARRQYFDHWYARRAEMPKVLGAVPEAIDDPLLIEIYGLDRGYMDAVRGEAAGVRVTRLTGIPAARGLARGRARVIREAGDLDKLEAGDILVCESTSASWTLAFGWIAGCVCDSGGTLSHAAIVGREYGVPTVTACGVATSTIRDGDDIEVDGATGTVTILRTAT
;
A
#
# COMPACT_ATOMS: atom_id res chain seq x y z
N MET A 1 -23.80 12.54 -8.20
CA MET A 1 -22.39 12.32 -7.81
C MET A 1 -22.19 13.02 -6.49
N LEU A 2 -21.56 12.36 -5.52
CA LEU A 2 -21.28 12.93 -4.21
C LEU A 2 -20.26 14.07 -4.34
N THR A 3 -20.45 15.11 -3.53
CA THR A 3 -19.61 16.33 -3.49
C THR A 3 -19.13 16.58 -2.06
N ILE A 4 -18.28 17.59 -1.84
CA ILE A 4 -17.82 17.94 -0.49
C ILE A 4 -18.99 18.30 0.42
N GLU A 5 -20.00 18.99 -0.10
CA GLU A 5 -21.18 19.43 0.65
C GLU A 5 -21.95 18.25 1.25
N ASP A 6 -21.93 17.09 0.62
CA ASP A 6 -22.56 15.87 1.15
C ASP A 6 -21.83 15.31 2.40
N PHE A 7 -20.59 15.75 2.63
CA PHE A 7 -19.72 15.30 3.73
C PHE A 7 -19.44 16.39 4.78
N VAL A 8 -19.96 17.59 4.57
CA VAL A 8 -19.88 18.65 5.59
C VAL A 8 -20.94 18.36 6.65
N THR A 9 -20.48 17.97 7.83
CA THR A 9 -21.35 17.58 8.94
C THR A 9 -20.71 17.93 10.28
N ASP A 10 -21.55 18.19 11.28
CA ASP A 10 -21.11 18.39 12.66
C ASP A 10 -20.74 17.08 13.36
N GLU A 11 -21.22 15.95 12.84
CA GLU A 11 -20.94 14.60 13.35
C GLU A 11 -20.65 13.67 12.16
N TRP A 12 -19.36 13.40 11.90
CA TRP A 12 -18.94 12.61 10.74
C TRP A 12 -18.77 11.10 11.01
N TYR A 13 -18.60 10.73 12.25
CA TYR A 13 -18.78 9.37 12.75
C TYR A 13 -19.74 9.44 13.95
N PRO A 14 -20.68 8.50 14.17
CA PRO A 14 -21.63 8.59 15.28
C PRO A 14 -20.94 8.86 16.63
N GLY A 15 -21.41 9.90 17.35
CA GLY A 15 -20.89 10.33 18.65
C GLY A 15 -19.54 11.04 18.61
N PHE A 16 -19.07 11.48 17.43
CA PHE A 16 -17.81 12.19 17.32
C PHE A 16 -17.92 13.49 16.52
N THR A 17 -17.45 14.57 17.10
CA THR A 17 -17.45 15.89 16.47
C THR A 17 -16.20 16.12 15.60
N PRO A 18 -16.23 17.06 14.64
CA PRO A 18 -15.12 17.33 13.73
C PRO A 18 -13.80 17.76 14.35
N ALA A 19 -13.81 18.18 15.61
CA ALA A 19 -12.62 18.61 16.33
C ALA A 19 -11.74 17.43 16.72
N PHE A 20 -11.20 16.74 15.74
CA PHE A 20 -10.24 15.68 15.90
C PHE A 20 -8.84 16.32 15.91
N GLY A 21 -8.11 16.20 16.97
CA GLY A 21 -6.83 16.86 17.09
C GLY A 21 -6.01 16.26 18.23
N HIS A 22 -5.89 14.93 18.21
CA HIS A 22 -5.19 14.21 19.28
C HIS A 22 -3.72 14.00 18.97
N ALA A 23 -3.34 14.04 17.70
CA ALA A 23 -1.95 14.03 17.28
C ALA A 23 -1.42 15.47 17.05
N PRO A 24 -0.15 15.73 17.30
CA PRO A 24 0.46 16.97 16.90
C PRO A 24 0.43 17.14 15.37
N TYR A 25 0.49 18.40 14.93
CA TYR A 25 0.63 18.76 13.52
C TYR A 25 1.55 19.98 13.42
N ILE A 26 2.14 20.18 12.24
CA ILE A 26 3.08 21.29 12.02
C ILE A 26 2.37 22.45 11.31
N VAL A 27 1.55 22.14 10.31
CA VAL A 27 0.89 23.15 9.48
C VAL A 27 -0.62 23.00 9.51
N GLU A 28 -1.16 21.81 9.23
CA GLU A 28 -2.59 21.57 9.07
C GLU A 28 -3.02 20.23 9.68
N PRO A 29 -4.01 20.23 10.61
CA PRO A 29 -4.47 19.00 11.25
C PRO A 29 -5.34 18.16 10.31
N PHE A 30 -5.42 16.86 10.60
CA PHE A 30 -6.50 16.01 10.12
C PHE A 30 -7.84 16.46 10.71
N ARG A 31 -8.88 16.48 9.88
CA ARG A 31 -10.26 16.80 10.30
C ARG A 31 -11.29 16.34 9.25
N SER A 32 -12.57 16.48 9.56
CA SER A 32 -13.65 16.34 8.58
C SER A 32 -13.63 17.47 7.53
N PHE A 33 -14.39 17.29 6.44
CA PHE A 33 -14.60 18.34 5.45
C PHE A 33 -15.36 19.53 6.02
N THR A 34 -15.05 20.72 5.50
CA THR A 34 -15.79 21.97 5.71
C THR A 34 -16.06 22.61 4.35
N SER A 35 -16.97 23.58 4.30
CA SER A 35 -17.26 24.33 3.07
C SER A 35 -16.03 25.02 2.47
N ALA A 36 -15.03 25.37 3.27
CA ALA A 36 -13.78 25.96 2.77
C ALA A 36 -12.90 24.95 1.97
N ASP A 37 -13.13 23.68 2.13
CA ASP A 37 -12.35 22.64 1.44
C ASP A 37 -12.74 22.48 -0.05
N THR A 38 -13.87 23.05 -0.48
CA THR A 38 -14.31 23.08 -1.90
C THR A 38 -13.33 23.79 -2.82
N GLU A 39 -12.53 24.72 -2.31
CA GLU A 39 -11.54 25.47 -3.09
C GLU A 39 -10.20 24.72 -3.28
N ARG A 40 -10.06 23.53 -2.67
CA ARG A 40 -8.85 22.70 -2.78
C ARG A 40 -9.14 21.44 -3.58
N PHE A 41 -8.12 20.94 -4.30
CA PHE A 41 -8.14 19.64 -4.94
C PHE A 41 -7.89 18.55 -3.90
N TRP A 42 -8.77 17.54 -3.87
CA TRP A 42 -8.68 16.36 -3.04
C TRP A 42 -8.77 15.12 -3.91
N PHE A 43 -7.93 14.13 -3.63
CA PHE A 43 -7.97 12.84 -4.29
C PHE A 43 -8.20 11.73 -3.26
N LEU A 44 -8.96 10.71 -3.66
CA LEU A 44 -9.20 9.52 -2.85
C LEU A 44 -7.88 8.80 -2.61
N ASP A 45 -7.56 8.51 -1.35
CA ASP A 45 -6.37 7.75 -1.01
C ASP A 45 -6.63 6.26 -1.24
N PHE A 46 -5.97 5.70 -2.25
CA PHE A 46 -6.17 4.32 -2.68
C PHE A 46 -5.65 3.27 -1.69
N HIS A 47 -4.83 3.65 -0.70
CA HIS A 47 -4.32 2.71 0.30
C HIS A 47 -5.42 2.13 1.18
N TRP A 48 -6.56 2.82 1.31
CA TRP A 48 -7.72 2.41 2.13
C TRP A 48 -9.03 2.46 1.35
N ALA A 49 -9.07 1.76 0.24
CA ALA A 49 -10.25 1.68 -0.62
C ALA A 49 -11.51 1.15 0.11
N ARG A 50 -11.34 0.39 1.19
CA ARG A 50 -12.44 -0.06 2.06
C ARG A 50 -12.93 0.99 3.06
N GLY A 51 -12.20 2.06 3.28
CA GLY A 51 -12.39 3.01 4.38
C GLY A 51 -11.71 2.55 5.67
N LEU A 52 -11.66 3.46 6.67
CA LEU A 52 -11.01 3.22 7.95
C LEU A 52 -12.02 3.17 9.10
N THR A 53 -11.78 2.27 10.06
CA THR A 53 -12.49 2.24 11.34
C THR A 53 -12.09 3.44 12.20
N PRO A 54 -12.84 3.79 13.26
CA PRO A 54 -12.47 4.86 14.18
C PRO A 54 -11.05 4.76 14.73
N LEU A 55 -10.61 3.57 15.16
CA LEU A 55 -9.23 3.39 15.62
C LEU A 55 -8.22 3.49 14.46
N GLY A 56 -8.59 3.02 13.27
CA GLY A 56 -7.74 3.11 12.07
C GLY A 56 -7.36 4.54 11.68
N LEU A 57 -8.14 5.54 12.13
CA LEU A 57 -7.85 6.95 11.85
C LEU A 57 -6.56 7.48 12.50
N ILE A 58 -5.91 6.72 13.37
CA ILE A 58 -4.53 7.05 13.82
C ILE A 58 -3.56 7.18 12.64
N TRP A 59 -3.84 6.47 11.52
CA TRP A 59 -3.10 6.65 10.28
C TRP A 59 -3.19 8.09 9.75
N ASN A 60 -4.38 8.64 9.68
CA ASN A 60 -4.58 10.00 9.19
C ASN A 60 -3.88 11.04 10.06
N GLU A 61 -3.83 10.79 11.37
CA GLU A 61 -3.17 11.70 12.31
C GLU A 61 -1.65 11.53 12.31
N ASP A 62 -1.17 10.33 12.61
CA ASP A 62 0.24 10.07 12.88
C ASP A 62 1.04 9.75 11.60
N GLY A 63 0.44 9.04 10.64
CA GLY A 63 1.08 8.73 9.36
C GLY A 63 1.16 9.97 8.48
N TYR A 64 0.03 10.38 7.92
CA TYR A 64 0.03 11.45 6.92
C TYR A 64 0.11 12.84 7.51
N SER A 65 -0.80 13.24 8.42
CA SER A 65 -0.80 14.63 8.87
C SER A 65 0.45 14.99 9.66
N TRP A 66 0.91 14.09 10.53
CA TRP A 66 2.18 14.32 11.23
C TRP A 66 3.40 13.96 10.37
N GLY A 67 3.50 12.70 9.90
CA GLY A 67 4.71 12.18 9.26
C GLY A 67 5.12 12.95 8.02
N THR A 68 4.19 13.26 7.10
CA THR A 68 4.51 14.00 5.88
C THR A 68 4.90 15.44 6.16
N GLN A 69 4.21 16.12 7.11
CA GLN A 69 4.53 17.50 7.46
C GLN A 69 5.85 17.59 8.23
N TRP A 70 6.10 16.64 9.14
CA TRP A 70 7.35 16.54 9.86
C TRP A 70 8.54 16.36 8.90
N ALA A 71 8.44 15.41 7.99
CA ALA A 71 9.50 15.14 7.01
C ALA A 71 9.71 16.32 6.03
N ALA A 72 8.65 16.99 5.60
CA ALA A 72 8.73 18.16 4.72
C ALA A 72 9.43 19.37 5.36
N GLU A 73 9.53 19.43 6.68
CA GLU A 73 10.30 20.45 7.38
C GLU A 73 11.76 20.02 7.62
N HIS A 74 12.02 18.71 7.73
CA HIS A 74 13.38 18.15 7.85
C HIS A 74 14.12 18.18 6.50
N MET A 75 13.52 17.69 5.45
CA MET A 75 13.93 17.92 4.08
C MET A 75 12.90 18.80 3.38
N PRO A 76 13.12 20.12 3.31
CA PRO A 76 12.09 21.02 2.84
C PRO A 76 11.82 20.86 1.35
N LEU A 77 10.70 20.20 1.03
CA LEU A 77 10.18 20.14 -0.32
C LEU A 77 9.92 21.56 -0.82
N PRO A 78 10.34 21.92 -2.05
CA PRO A 78 10.24 23.31 -2.52
C PRO A 78 8.82 23.84 -2.57
N GLN A 79 7.88 23.05 -3.07
CA GLN A 79 6.50 23.48 -3.32
C GLN A 79 5.48 22.93 -2.33
N GLY A 80 5.87 22.02 -1.42
CA GLY A 80 4.97 21.37 -0.48
C GLY A 80 5.48 21.40 0.96
N ARG A 81 4.53 21.43 1.91
CA ARG A 81 4.76 21.29 3.35
C ARG A 81 4.23 19.95 3.89
N GLY A 82 4.24 18.92 3.05
CA GLY A 82 3.59 17.66 3.34
C GLY A 82 2.15 17.64 2.85
N MET A 83 1.38 16.74 3.42
CA MET A 83 0.00 16.50 3.04
C MET A 83 -0.94 16.69 4.23
N THR A 84 -2.19 16.97 3.93
CA THR A 84 -3.29 16.93 4.87
C THR A 84 -4.37 16.01 4.36
N GLN A 85 -5.21 15.52 5.25
CA GLN A 85 -6.28 14.61 4.90
C GLN A 85 -7.63 15.08 5.44
N ARG A 86 -8.70 14.63 4.77
CA ARG A 86 -10.10 14.77 5.17
C ARG A 86 -10.77 13.43 5.06
N ILE A 87 -11.86 13.27 5.79
CA ILE A 87 -12.66 12.06 5.73
C ILE A 87 -14.02 12.37 5.10
N ALA A 88 -14.45 11.50 4.19
CA ALA A 88 -15.78 11.46 3.61
C ALA A 88 -16.38 10.09 3.89
N GLY A 89 -17.44 10.06 4.70
CA GLY A 89 -17.91 8.79 5.24
C GLY A 89 -16.83 8.10 6.07
N THR A 90 -16.28 7.01 5.57
CA THR A 90 -15.13 6.30 6.17
C THR A 90 -13.87 6.37 5.31
N HIS A 91 -13.93 7.07 4.16
CA HIS A 91 -12.88 7.11 3.16
C HIS A 91 -12.02 8.37 3.31
N THR A 92 -10.73 8.19 3.11
CA THR A 92 -9.73 9.25 3.25
C THR A 92 -9.47 9.94 1.93
N TYR A 93 -9.50 11.27 1.96
CA TYR A 93 -9.07 12.14 0.85
C TYR A 93 -7.84 12.94 1.27
N ALA A 94 -6.85 12.96 0.40
CA ALA A 94 -5.59 13.64 0.64
C ALA A 94 -5.44 14.87 -0.26
N ALA A 95 -4.69 15.85 0.23
CA ALA A 95 -4.30 17.03 -0.54
C ALA A 95 -2.91 17.51 -0.12
N VAL A 96 -2.14 18.00 -1.07
CA VAL A 96 -0.84 18.65 -0.80
C VAL A 96 -1.07 19.98 -0.10
N ILE A 97 -0.26 20.28 0.92
CA ILE A 97 -0.20 21.60 1.56
C ILE A 97 0.79 22.46 0.77
N PRO A 98 0.34 23.44 -0.03
CA PRO A 98 1.22 24.15 -0.95
C PRO A 98 2.04 25.23 -0.26
N VAL A 99 3.28 25.42 -0.72
CA VAL A 99 4.08 26.62 -0.44
C VAL A 99 3.81 27.66 -1.52
N ARG A 100 3.04 28.70 -1.20
CA ARG A 100 2.60 29.73 -2.17
C ARG A 100 3.59 30.88 -2.34
N ASN A 101 4.43 31.14 -1.34
CA ASN A 101 5.37 32.25 -1.37
C ASN A 101 6.62 31.89 -2.20
N LYS A 102 6.81 32.58 -3.32
CA LYS A 102 7.95 32.32 -4.25
C LYS A 102 9.33 32.46 -3.58
N ARG A 103 9.51 33.35 -2.60
CA ARG A 103 10.78 33.51 -1.88
C ARG A 103 11.03 32.29 -0.97
N GLU A 104 9.98 31.80 -0.36
CA GLU A 104 10.03 30.59 0.46
C GLU A 104 10.32 29.36 -0.42
N VAL A 105 9.64 29.18 -1.55
CA VAL A 105 9.93 28.11 -2.52
C VAL A 105 11.41 28.10 -2.88
N ALA A 106 11.97 29.27 -3.25
CA ALA A 106 13.39 29.37 -3.60
C ALA A 106 14.33 29.10 -2.40
N ALA A 107 13.94 29.45 -1.18
CA ALA A 107 14.72 29.14 0.01
C ALA A 107 14.70 27.64 0.34
N ARG A 108 13.55 27.00 0.23
CA ARG A 108 13.37 25.55 0.43
C ARG A 108 14.13 24.76 -0.64
N ASP A 109 14.07 25.17 -1.91
CA ASP A 109 14.84 24.55 -3.01
C ASP A 109 16.35 24.57 -2.74
N ARG A 110 16.90 25.72 -2.29
CA ARG A 110 18.33 25.79 -1.93
C ARG A 110 18.68 24.86 -0.77
N ARG A 111 17.83 24.75 0.25
CA ARG A 111 18.06 23.87 1.40
C ARG A 111 17.98 22.40 0.96
N MET A 112 17.01 22.02 0.13
CA MET A 112 16.89 20.67 -0.41
C MET A 112 18.13 20.28 -1.24
N ARG A 113 18.59 21.14 -2.15
CA ARG A 113 19.78 20.91 -2.96
C ARG A 113 21.07 20.79 -2.13
N ALA A 114 21.13 21.47 -1.00
CA ALA A 114 22.27 21.34 -0.07
C ALA A 114 22.21 20.05 0.76
N TYR A 115 21.00 19.59 1.09
CA TYR A 115 20.78 18.40 1.93
C TYR A 115 20.94 17.09 1.15
N LEU A 116 20.34 17.00 -0.03
CA LEU A 116 20.16 15.75 -0.76
C LEU A 116 21.48 15.00 -1.07
N PRO A 117 22.56 15.64 -1.56
CA PRO A 117 23.80 14.92 -1.84
C PRO A 117 24.39 14.26 -0.60
N GLY A 118 24.46 14.99 0.53
CA GLY A 118 25.00 14.44 1.77
C GLY A 118 24.13 13.36 2.41
N PHE A 119 22.83 13.35 2.13
CA PHE A 119 21.93 12.27 2.51
C PHE A 119 22.23 11.02 1.67
N LEU A 120 22.30 11.17 0.34
CA LEU A 120 22.54 10.04 -0.58
C LEU A 120 23.92 9.40 -0.37
N ASP A 121 24.96 10.19 -0.17
CA ASP A 121 26.32 9.70 0.12
C ASP A 121 26.40 8.84 1.39
N ARG A 122 25.48 9.06 2.34
CA ARG A 122 25.43 8.36 3.62
C ARG A 122 24.21 7.46 3.77
N PHE A 123 23.46 7.25 2.70
CA PHE A 123 22.18 6.56 2.76
C PHE A 123 22.28 5.19 3.44
N ASP A 124 23.24 4.37 3.05
CA ASP A 124 23.44 3.04 3.63
C ASP A 124 23.66 3.09 5.17
N LEU A 125 24.41 4.07 5.66
CA LEU A 125 24.61 4.26 7.09
C LEU A 125 23.32 4.71 7.77
N ILE A 126 22.62 5.68 7.17
CA ILE A 126 21.35 6.22 7.70
C ILE A 126 20.31 5.10 7.76
N TRP A 127 20.15 4.35 6.67
CA TRP A 127 19.15 3.27 6.61
C TRP A 127 19.47 2.15 7.61
N ARG A 128 20.73 1.75 7.73
CA ARG A 128 21.11 0.76 8.76
C ARG A 128 20.78 1.23 10.18
N GLN A 129 20.99 2.50 10.49
CA GLN A 129 20.63 3.07 11.80
C GLN A 129 19.11 3.08 12.01
N ARG A 130 18.33 3.50 11.00
CA ARG A 130 16.87 3.52 11.08
C ARG A 130 16.30 2.11 11.18
N ARG A 131 16.82 1.17 10.40
CA ARG A 131 16.43 -0.23 10.49
C ARG A 131 16.70 -0.83 11.88
N ALA A 132 17.85 -0.54 12.46
CA ALA A 132 18.15 -0.97 13.82
C ALA A 132 17.19 -0.36 14.85
N GLU A 133 16.82 0.91 14.71
CA GLU A 133 15.83 1.58 15.55
C GLU A 133 14.45 0.91 15.42
N ILE A 134 14.00 0.62 14.19
CA ILE A 134 12.75 -0.09 13.90
C ILE A 134 12.75 -1.47 14.56
N GLU A 135 13.81 -2.25 14.37
CA GLU A 135 13.88 -3.61 14.90
C GLU A 135 13.95 -3.63 16.44
N VAL A 136 14.67 -2.73 17.08
CA VAL A 136 14.69 -2.61 18.55
C VAL A 136 13.29 -2.31 19.09
N GLY A 137 12.58 -1.36 18.49
CA GLY A 137 11.20 -1.04 18.86
C GLY A 137 10.27 -2.22 18.61
N TRP A 138 10.38 -2.88 17.48
CA TRP A 138 9.60 -4.07 17.14
C TRP A 138 9.80 -5.20 18.14
N GLN A 139 11.04 -5.56 18.45
CA GLN A 139 11.35 -6.61 19.41
C GLN A 139 10.87 -6.26 20.83
N SER A 140 10.93 -4.99 21.23
CA SER A 140 10.37 -4.53 22.48
C SER A 140 8.86 -4.74 22.58
N MET A 141 8.11 -4.59 21.47
CA MET A 141 6.68 -4.85 21.44
C MET A 141 6.38 -6.37 21.35
N LEU A 142 7.07 -7.08 20.47
CA LEU A 142 6.85 -8.49 20.18
C LEU A 142 7.16 -9.41 21.38
N SER A 143 8.17 -9.05 22.19
CA SER A 143 8.59 -9.86 23.34
C SER A 143 7.62 -9.84 24.52
N ARG A 144 6.59 -8.96 24.48
CA ARG A 144 5.60 -8.85 25.56
C ARG A 144 4.47 -9.84 25.34
N ASP A 145 4.21 -10.68 26.34
CA ASP A 145 2.98 -11.47 26.38
C ASP A 145 1.82 -10.57 26.81
N VAL A 146 1.12 -10.03 25.82
CA VAL A 146 0.04 -9.05 26.00
C VAL A 146 -1.06 -9.60 26.93
N ALA A 147 -1.31 -10.92 26.90
CA ALA A 147 -2.31 -11.56 27.75
C ALA A 147 -1.89 -11.63 29.23
N ALA A 148 -0.58 -11.63 29.49
CA ALA A 148 -0.03 -11.69 30.86
C ALA A 148 0.14 -10.31 31.53
N LEU A 149 0.04 -9.21 30.75
CA LEU A 149 0.17 -7.84 31.29
C LEU A 149 -0.99 -7.52 32.26
N SER A 150 -0.71 -6.76 33.31
CA SER A 150 -1.75 -6.11 34.11
C SER A 150 -2.48 -5.04 33.27
N ASP A 151 -3.66 -4.59 33.76
CA ASP A 151 -4.42 -3.55 33.02
C ASP A 151 -3.63 -2.24 32.90
N ASP A 152 -2.86 -1.85 33.93
CA ASP A 152 -2.04 -0.64 33.90
C ASP A 152 -0.86 -0.78 32.90
N GLU A 153 -0.22 -1.95 32.85
CA GLU A 153 0.83 -2.25 31.87
C GLU A 153 0.27 -2.31 30.44
N LEU A 154 -0.95 -2.81 30.27
CA LEU A 154 -1.62 -2.86 28.98
C LEU A 154 -1.95 -1.44 28.47
N ALA A 155 -2.45 -0.56 29.36
CA ALA A 155 -2.68 0.84 29.03
C ALA A 155 -1.37 1.58 28.67
N MET A 156 -0.27 1.32 29.41
CA MET A 156 1.04 1.86 29.07
C MET A 156 1.52 1.35 27.70
N MET A 157 1.39 0.04 27.45
CA MET A 157 1.78 -0.54 26.14
C MET A 157 0.97 0.07 24.98
N LEU A 158 -0.31 0.41 25.18
CA LEU A 158 -1.12 1.10 24.17
C LEU A 158 -0.50 2.44 23.79
N VAL A 159 -0.10 3.26 24.77
CA VAL A 159 0.55 4.56 24.54
C VAL A 159 1.89 4.40 23.83
N GLU A 160 2.72 3.44 24.27
CA GLU A 160 4.01 3.13 23.66
C GLU A 160 3.86 2.62 22.22
N ALA A 161 2.86 1.76 21.96
CA ALA A 161 2.56 1.23 20.63
C ALA A 161 2.19 2.35 19.64
N ARG A 162 1.39 3.35 20.07
CA ARG A 162 1.09 4.52 19.24
C ARG A 162 2.31 5.42 19.03
N ALA A 163 3.13 5.61 20.05
CA ALA A 163 4.37 6.37 19.89
C ALA A 163 5.33 5.70 18.91
N TYR A 164 5.44 4.38 18.97
CA TYR A 164 6.19 3.57 18.01
C TYR A 164 5.60 3.71 16.60
N TYR A 165 4.29 3.57 16.44
CA TYR A 165 3.59 3.77 15.17
C TYR A 165 3.95 5.12 14.52
N ARG A 166 3.81 6.22 15.27
CA ARG A 166 4.17 7.58 14.80
C ARG A 166 5.64 7.65 14.38
N ARG A 167 6.55 7.09 15.20
CA ARG A 167 7.98 7.10 14.90
C ARG A 167 8.32 6.35 13.62
N LEU A 168 7.65 5.26 13.32
CA LEU A 168 7.83 4.53 12.08
C LEU A 168 7.47 5.40 10.87
N PHE A 169 6.39 6.17 10.92
CA PHE A 169 6.02 7.07 9.81
C PHE A 169 6.88 8.32 9.71
N GLU A 170 7.46 8.80 10.80
CA GLU A 170 8.54 9.78 10.71
C GLU A 170 9.73 9.24 9.91
N ILE A 171 10.17 8.02 10.21
CA ILE A 171 11.27 7.35 9.48
C ILE A 171 10.88 7.11 8.02
N HIS A 172 9.67 6.62 7.77
CA HIS A 172 9.16 6.38 6.42
C HIS A 172 9.28 7.62 5.54
N PHE A 173 8.72 8.75 5.97
CA PHE A 173 8.75 9.98 5.18
C PHE A 173 10.12 10.69 5.20
N GLU A 174 10.94 10.52 6.26
CA GLU A 174 12.33 10.98 6.29
C GLU A 174 13.15 10.34 5.16
N MET A 175 12.91 9.07 4.86
CA MET A 175 13.57 8.36 3.77
C MET A 175 12.92 8.66 2.41
N MET A 176 11.59 8.63 2.36
CA MET A 176 10.81 8.71 1.14
C MET A 176 11.06 9.99 0.34
N TYR A 177 11.04 11.16 0.96
CA TYR A 177 11.16 12.42 0.22
C TYR A 177 12.52 12.62 -0.47
N PRO A 178 13.67 12.36 0.19
CA PRO A 178 14.96 12.38 -0.49
C PRO A 178 15.05 11.36 -1.62
N LEU A 179 14.54 10.14 -1.39
CA LEU A 179 14.63 9.06 -2.36
C LEU A 179 13.76 9.33 -3.60
N ILE A 180 12.53 9.83 -3.43
CA ILE A 180 11.71 10.27 -4.57
C ILE A 180 12.42 11.39 -5.34
N SER A 181 12.99 12.38 -4.63
CA SER A 181 13.73 13.47 -5.29
C SER A 181 14.92 12.95 -6.09
N ASN A 182 15.63 11.94 -5.57
CA ASN A 182 16.72 11.27 -6.28
C ASN A 182 16.24 10.55 -7.54
N TYR A 183 15.18 9.76 -7.42
CA TYR A 183 14.57 9.05 -8.54
C TYR A 183 14.07 10.00 -9.64
N LEU A 184 13.37 11.08 -9.27
CA LEU A 184 12.90 12.09 -10.21
C LEU A 184 14.07 12.81 -10.91
N GLY A 185 15.15 13.06 -10.18
CA GLY A 185 16.40 13.59 -10.74
C GLY A 185 16.99 12.67 -11.81
N PHE A 186 17.12 11.38 -11.51
CA PHE A 186 17.60 10.37 -12.47
C PHE A 186 16.67 10.25 -13.69
N ARG A 187 15.35 10.21 -13.49
CA ARG A 187 14.39 10.24 -14.61
C ARG A 187 14.52 11.48 -15.47
N GLY A 188 14.76 12.64 -14.86
CA GLY A 188 15.05 13.89 -15.59
C GLY A 188 16.26 13.74 -16.49
N VAL A 189 17.37 13.24 -15.96
CA VAL A 189 18.60 12.95 -16.73
C VAL A 189 18.31 11.96 -17.86
N CYS A 190 17.62 10.86 -17.60
CA CYS A 190 17.29 9.86 -18.62
C CYS A 190 16.46 10.47 -19.76
N ARG A 191 15.47 11.32 -19.44
CA ARG A 191 14.66 12.02 -20.44
C ARG A 191 15.49 12.96 -21.31
N GLU A 192 16.40 13.74 -20.72
CA GLU A 192 17.31 14.62 -21.43
C GLU A 192 18.26 13.83 -22.36
N LEU A 193 18.63 12.62 -21.98
CA LEU A 193 19.44 11.70 -22.78
C LEU A 193 18.62 10.91 -23.81
N GLY A 194 17.30 11.12 -23.88
CA GLY A 194 16.41 10.52 -24.87
C GLY A 194 15.97 9.09 -24.55
N PHE A 195 15.98 8.68 -23.28
CA PHE A 195 15.43 7.41 -22.82
C PHE A 195 13.95 7.55 -22.44
N ASP A 196 13.14 6.63 -22.92
CA ASP A 196 11.73 6.53 -22.53
C ASP A 196 11.54 5.88 -21.14
N ALA A 197 10.36 6.04 -20.57
CA ALA A 197 10.03 5.51 -19.23
C ALA A 197 10.18 3.98 -19.15
N GLY A 198 9.86 3.25 -20.21
CA GLY A 198 10.00 1.81 -20.27
C GLY A 198 11.45 1.34 -20.27
N THR A 199 12.35 2.12 -20.89
CA THR A 199 13.80 1.87 -20.82
C THR A 199 14.34 2.16 -19.42
N VAL A 200 13.88 3.25 -18.80
CA VAL A 200 14.27 3.58 -17.41
C VAL A 200 13.82 2.51 -16.43
N ALA A 201 12.62 1.95 -16.61
CA ALA A 201 12.13 0.86 -15.77
C ALA A 201 13.04 -0.37 -15.81
N LYS A 202 13.62 -0.71 -16.97
CA LYS A 202 14.58 -1.83 -17.11
C LYS A 202 15.87 -1.61 -16.33
N PHE A 203 16.34 -0.38 -16.18
CA PHE A 203 17.53 -0.08 -15.37
C PHE A 203 17.34 -0.36 -13.88
N LEU A 204 16.08 -0.54 -13.45
CA LEU A 204 15.65 -0.49 -12.07
C LEU A 204 14.85 -1.74 -11.64
N GLN A 205 15.07 -2.87 -12.31
CA GLN A 205 14.47 -4.18 -12.01
C GLN A 205 15.52 -5.20 -11.54
N GLY A 206 15.09 -6.35 -11.04
CA GLY A 206 15.97 -7.47 -10.65
C GLY A 206 16.79 -7.17 -9.41
N TYR A 207 16.18 -6.61 -8.36
CA TYR A 207 16.79 -6.46 -7.03
C TYR A 207 16.25 -7.49 -6.06
N GLU A 208 17.12 -8.02 -5.21
CA GLU A 208 16.69 -8.84 -4.07
C GLU A 208 15.99 -7.96 -3.04
N THR A 209 14.78 -8.38 -2.63
CA THR A 209 13.93 -7.64 -1.70
C THR A 209 13.23 -8.59 -0.74
N LYS A 210 12.61 -8.03 0.30
CA LYS A 210 11.77 -8.82 1.22
C LYS A 210 10.53 -9.41 0.55
N ILE A 211 10.10 -8.89 -0.61
CA ILE A 211 9.06 -9.52 -1.42
C ILE A 211 9.59 -10.82 -2.00
N SER A 212 10.69 -10.78 -2.75
CA SER A 212 11.28 -11.96 -3.40
C SER A 212 11.68 -13.06 -2.40
N GLU A 213 12.21 -12.67 -1.23
CA GLU A 213 12.45 -13.63 -0.13
C GLU A 213 11.17 -14.33 0.31
N THR A 214 10.08 -13.57 0.50
CA THR A 214 8.79 -14.12 0.95
C THR A 214 8.19 -15.07 -0.07
N ASP A 215 8.24 -14.68 -1.35
CA ASP A 215 7.67 -15.46 -2.45
C ASP A 215 8.41 -16.81 -2.63
N ARG A 216 9.75 -16.80 -2.53
CA ARG A 216 10.53 -18.04 -2.50
C ARG A 216 10.21 -18.92 -1.28
N ALA A 217 10.02 -18.32 -0.12
CA ALA A 217 9.67 -19.06 1.08
C ALA A 217 8.27 -19.69 0.98
N LEU A 218 7.30 -18.98 0.39
CA LEU A 218 5.97 -19.51 0.09
C LEU A 218 6.03 -20.65 -0.93
N TRP A 219 6.82 -20.46 -1.98
CA TRP A 219 7.06 -21.53 -2.96
C TRP A 219 7.69 -22.75 -2.31
N GLN A 220 8.65 -22.58 -1.41
CA GLN A 220 9.25 -23.69 -0.68
C GLN A 220 8.21 -24.43 0.17
N LEU A 221 7.25 -23.75 0.79
CA LEU A 221 6.13 -24.39 1.49
C LEU A 221 5.29 -25.27 0.54
N ALA A 222 5.05 -24.82 -0.70
CA ALA A 222 4.34 -25.61 -1.68
C ALA A 222 5.13 -26.86 -2.11
N LEU A 223 6.44 -26.74 -2.33
CA LEU A 223 7.32 -27.87 -2.61
C LEU A 223 7.33 -28.88 -1.45
N ASP A 224 7.38 -28.38 -0.22
CA ASP A 224 7.34 -29.21 0.99
C ASP A 224 5.99 -29.95 1.15
N ALA A 225 4.87 -29.29 0.80
CA ALA A 225 3.57 -29.93 0.80
C ALA A 225 3.49 -31.06 -0.26
N ARG A 226 4.04 -30.83 -1.46
CA ARG A 226 4.13 -31.85 -2.53
C ARG A 226 5.02 -33.02 -2.12
N ALA A 227 6.19 -32.73 -1.56
CA ALA A 227 7.10 -33.77 -1.07
C ALA A 227 6.48 -34.59 0.07
N GLY A 228 5.60 -34.01 0.85
CA GLY A 228 4.83 -34.66 1.92
C GLY A 228 3.59 -35.42 1.41
N GLY A 229 3.25 -35.37 0.12
CA GLY A 229 2.04 -35.98 -0.44
C GLY A 229 0.74 -35.34 0.01
N LEU A 230 0.78 -34.04 0.31
CA LEU A 230 -0.35 -33.29 0.90
C LEU A 230 -1.26 -32.63 -0.15
N GLU A 231 -0.96 -32.74 -1.45
CA GLU A 231 -1.72 -32.09 -2.53
C GLU A 231 -3.22 -32.35 -2.46
N SER A 232 -3.62 -33.56 -2.07
CA SER A 232 -5.04 -33.90 -1.93
C SER A 232 -5.75 -33.12 -0.84
N PHE A 233 -5.07 -32.77 0.25
CA PHE A 233 -5.64 -31.89 1.30
C PHE A 233 -5.90 -30.50 0.73
N PHE A 234 -4.91 -29.91 0.06
CA PHE A 234 -5.03 -28.59 -0.55
C PHE A 234 -6.05 -28.52 -1.68
N ALA A 235 -6.25 -29.62 -2.42
CA ALA A 235 -7.22 -29.67 -3.51
C ALA A 235 -8.68 -29.83 -3.03
N SER A 236 -8.89 -30.48 -1.88
CA SER A 236 -10.22 -30.91 -1.43
C SER A 236 -10.76 -30.15 -0.22
N THR A 237 -9.93 -29.38 0.46
CA THR A 237 -10.28 -28.71 1.71
C THR A 237 -10.22 -27.19 1.52
N PRO A 238 -11.29 -26.44 1.88
CA PRO A 238 -11.27 -25.00 1.86
C PRO A 238 -10.14 -24.42 2.73
N PRO A 239 -9.47 -23.32 2.31
CA PRO A 239 -8.28 -22.78 3.01
C PRO A 239 -8.51 -22.51 4.49
N GLU A 240 -9.68 -21.99 4.88
CA GLU A 240 -10.05 -21.70 6.27
C GLU A 240 -10.16 -22.96 7.16
N SER A 241 -10.36 -24.14 6.56
CA SER A 241 -10.45 -25.42 7.27
C SER A 241 -9.20 -26.28 7.13
N LEU A 242 -8.27 -25.87 6.25
CA LEU A 242 -7.13 -26.67 5.83
C LEU A 242 -6.15 -26.96 6.97
N ALA A 243 -5.84 -25.96 7.81
CA ALA A 243 -4.95 -26.16 8.95
C ALA A 243 -5.51 -27.22 9.93
N ALA A 244 -6.83 -27.20 10.19
CA ALA A 244 -7.48 -28.19 11.05
C ALA A 244 -7.51 -29.59 10.41
N ALA A 245 -7.59 -29.68 9.10
CA ALA A 245 -7.52 -30.97 8.38
C ALA A 245 -6.09 -31.55 8.43
N LEU A 246 -5.07 -30.74 8.16
CA LEU A 246 -3.66 -31.12 8.20
C LEU A 246 -3.22 -31.56 9.62
N GLN A 247 -3.78 -30.97 10.66
CA GLN A 247 -3.46 -31.34 12.05
C GLN A 247 -3.79 -32.81 12.36
N ARG A 248 -4.70 -33.44 11.64
CA ARG A 248 -5.12 -34.83 11.85
C ARG A 248 -4.19 -35.85 11.18
N ASP A 249 -3.33 -35.39 10.27
CA ASP A 249 -2.38 -36.21 9.52
C ASP A 249 -0.95 -36.02 10.07
N GLU A 250 -0.10 -37.05 9.99
CA GLU A 250 1.27 -36.98 10.51
C GLU A 250 2.18 -36.09 9.65
N ALA A 251 2.11 -36.25 8.32
CA ALA A 251 2.84 -35.41 7.38
C ALA A 251 2.31 -33.96 7.42
N GLY A 252 0.98 -33.81 7.57
CA GLY A 252 0.31 -32.55 7.78
C GLY A 252 0.83 -31.78 9.01
N ARG A 253 0.95 -32.44 10.16
CA ARG A 253 1.57 -31.80 11.34
C ARG A 253 3.03 -31.42 11.13
N GLY A 254 3.76 -32.23 10.34
CA GLY A 254 5.13 -31.92 9.92
C GLY A 254 5.21 -30.63 9.10
N TRP A 255 4.29 -30.49 8.17
CA TRP A 255 4.19 -29.32 7.31
C TRP A 255 3.71 -28.07 8.08
N LEU A 256 2.74 -28.22 8.99
CA LEU A 256 2.27 -27.08 9.82
C LEU A 256 3.38 -26.46 10.65
N ARG A 257 4.36 -27.24 11.13
CA ARG A 257 5.53 -26.65 11.81
C ARG A 257 6.36 -25.76 10.87
N LYS A 258 6.50 -26.13 9.60
CA LYS A 258 7.18 -25.29 8.60
C LYS A 258 6.37 -24.03 8.28
N LEU A 259 5.04 -24.14 8.28
CA LEU A 259 4.16 -22.97 8.18
C LEU A 259 4.35 -22.04 9.38
N ASP A 260 4.43 -22.58 10.59
CA ASP A 260 4.68 -21.78 11.80
C ASP A 260 6.04 -21.06 11.71
N ASP A 261 7.11 -21.76 11.30
CA ASP A 261 8.44 -21.16 11.08
C ASP A 261 8.38 -20.02 10.03
N PHE A 262 7.63 -20.22 8.94
CA PHE A 262 7.39 -19.18 7.94
C PHE A 262 6.63 -17.98 8.52
N LEU A 263 5.56 -18.23 9.28
CA LEU A 263 4.74 -17.19 9.89
C LEU A 263 5.49 -16.42 10.99
N ASP A 264 6.48 -17.02 11.65
CA ASP A 264 7.34 -16.33 12.61
C ASP A 264 8.21 -15.27 11.95
N VAL A 265 8.58 -15.44 10.70
CA VAL A 265 9.39 -14.47 9.92
C VAL A 265 8.51 -13.51 9.12
N TYR A 266 7.54 -14.03 8.36
CA TYR A 266 6.77 -13.26 7.38
C TYR A 266 5.32 -13.05 7.77
N GLY A 267 4.82 -13.70 8.83
CA GLY A 267 3.42 -13.71 9.21
C GLY A 267 2.89 -12.40 9.81
N TYR A 268 3.74 -11.40 10.02
CA TYR A 268 3.33 -10.07 10.49
C TYR A 268 2.85 -9.14 9.38
N ARG A 269 2.47 -9.68 8.24
CA ARG A 269 1.88 -8.95 7.12
C ARG A 269 0.37 -8.87 7.26
N THR A 270 -0.19 -7.73 6.88
CA THR A 270 -1.65 -7.49 6.83
C THR A 270 -2.12 -7.33 5.39
N ALA A 271 -3.43 -7.44 5.18
CA ALA A 271 -4.05 -7.25 3.85
C ALA A 271 -4.04 -5.78 3.38
N GLY A 272 -3.75 -4.82 4.26
CA GLY A 272 -3.71 -3.40 3.94
C GLY A 272 -2.52 -2.71 4.59
N THR A 273 -2.29 -1.47 4.21
CA THR A 273 -1.18 -0.66 4.69
C THR A 273 -1.53 -0.04 6.04
N ALA A 274 -0.80 -0.42 7.10
CA ALA A 274 -0.88 0.17 8.43
C ALA A 274 -2.30 0.30 9.05
N ASP A 275 -3.24 -0.55 8.63
CA ASP A 275 -4.61 -0.56 9.16
C ASP A 275 -4.71 -1.49 10.39
N VAL A 276 -5.01 -0.91 11.55
CA VAL A 276 -5.16 -1.65 12.82
C VAL A 276 -6.32 -2.64 12.82
N ALA A 277 -7.32 -2.47 11.94
CA ALA A 277 -8.48 -3.35 11.87
C ALA A 277 -8.22 -4.65 11.12
N LEU A 278 -7.11 -4.75 10.36
CA LEU A 278 -6.81 -5.92 9.54
C LEU A 278 -5.95 -6.95 10.28
N PRO A 279 -6.30 -8.24 10.21
CA PRO A 279 -5.48 -9.30 10.79
C PRO A 279 -4.17 -9.48 10.02
N SER A 280 -3.13 -9.91 10.75
CA SER A 280 -1.91 -10.39 10.14
C SER A 280 -2.06 -11.83 9.66
N TRP A 281 -1.17 -12.30 8.79
CA TRP A 281 -1.11 -13.72 8.39
C TRP A 281 -0.87 -14.66 9.57
N LYS A 282 -0.25 -14.16 10.64
CA LYS A 282 -0.05 -14.94 11.87
C LYS A 282 -1.36 -15.13 12.65
N GLU A 283 -2.28 -14.16 12.58
CA GLU A 283 -3.63 -14.26 13.16
C GLU A 283 -4.57 -15.06 12.24
N ASP A 284 -4.45 -14.90 10.94
CA ASP A 284 -5.22 -15.61 9.93
C ASP A 284 -4.32 -16.06 8.76
N PRO A 285 -3.88 -17.33 8.73
CA PRO A 285 -3.00 -17.87 7.70
C PRO A 285 -3.73 -18.21 6.39
N THR A 286 -5.04 -17.98 6.29
CA THR A 286 -5.84 -18.31 5.11
C THR A 286 -5.23 -17.80 3.80
N PRO A 287 -4.74 -16.54 3.69
CA PRO A 287 -4.10 -16.06 2.45
C PRO A 287 -2.85 -16.88 2.06
N VAL A 288 -2.03 -17.27 3.05
CA VAL A 288 -0.86 -18.11 2.82
C VAL A 288 -1.26 -19.49 2.32
N LEU A 289 -2.26 -20.11 2.96
CA LEU A 289 -2.77 -21.43 2.59
C LEU A 289 -3.40 -21.43 1.18
N THR A 290 -4.14 -20.38 0.84
CA THR A 290 -4.69 -20.17 -0.51
C THR A 290 -3.57 -20.11 -1.55
N THR A 291 -2.51 -19.37 -1.28
CA THR A 291 -1.36 -19.24 -2.18
C THR A 291 -0.65 -20.57 -2.40
N VAL A 292 -0.38 -21.31 -1.32
CA VAL A 292 0.23 -22.63 -1.40
C VAL A 292 -0.66 -23.59 -2.23
N ALA A 293 -1.98 -23.53 -2.00
CA ALA A 293 -2.94 -24.33 -2.78
C ALA A 293 -2.86 -23.99 -4.28
N GLU A 294 -2.76 -22.71 -4.62
CA GLU A 294 -2.66 -22.27 -6.02
C GLU A 294 -1.35 -22.70 -6.66
N PHE A 295 -0.21 -22.55 -5.96
CA PHE A 295 1.07 -23.07 -6.45
C PHE A 295 1.05 -24.59 -6.70
N LEU A 296 0.33 -25.34 -5.88
CA LEU A 296 0.20 -26.79 -6.06
C LEU A 296 -0.65 -27.18 -7.28
N ARG A 297 -1.59 -26.32 -7.72
CA ARG A 297 -2.43 -26.53 -8.91
C ARG A 297 -1.68 -26.28 -10.23
N GLN A 298 -0.62 -25.47 -10.19
CA GLN A 298 0.12 -25.11 -11.41
C GLN A 298 0.89 -26.31 -11.95
N GLU A 299 0.68 -26.61 -13.24
CA GLU A 299 1.43 -27.68 -13.96
C GLU A 299 2.90 -27.26 -14.20
N GLN A 300 3.12 -25.97 -14.45
CA GLN A 300 4.44 -25.37 -14.60
C GLN A 300 4.58 -24.25 -13.57
N PRO A 301 5.24 -24.54 -12.46
CA PRO A 301 5.45 -23.58 -11.41
C PRO A 301 6.33 -22.42 -11.88
N HIS A 302 6.04 -21.22 -11.37
CA HIS A 302 6.88 -20.06 -11.61
C HIS A 302 8.27 -20.30 -11.00
N ASP A 303 9.30 -20.26 -11.84
CA ASP A 303 10.69 -20.35 -11.39
C ASP A 303 11.19 -18.96 -11.00
N PHE A 304 11.08 -18.65 -9.71
CA PHE A 304 11.46 -17.35 -9.15
C PHE A 304 12.93 -17.02 -9.36
N ASP A 305 13.81 -18.01 -9.32
CA ASP A 305 15.25 -17.80 -9.48
C ASP A 305 15.58 -17.52 -10.95
N ALA A 306 15.03 -18.30 -11.88
CA ALA A 306 15.19 -18.04 -13.31
C ALA A 306 14.58 -16.69 -13.74
N ALA A 307 13.42 -16.32 -13.19
CA ALA A 307 12.81 -15.01 -13.46
C ALA A 307 13.67 -13.86 -12.94
N HIS A 308 14.23 -14.00 -11.74
CA HIS A 308 15.14 -13.00 -11.17
C HIS A 308 16.42 -12.88 -12.01
N GLU A 309 17.07 -14.00 -12.36
CA GLU A 309 18.26 -14.00 -13.22
C GLU A 309 17.99 -13.33 -14.58
N ALA A 310 16.83 -13.62 -15.19
CA ALA A 310 16.42 -13.00 -16.45
C ALA A 310 16.22 -11.47 -16.30
N ALA A 311 15.62 -11.01 -15.19
CA ALA A 311 15.44 -9.61 -14.92
C ALA A 311 16.78 -8.88 -14.69
N VAL A 312 17.74 -9.52 -14.03
CA VAL A 312 19.11 -9.00 -13.86
C VAL A 312 19.82 -8.90 -15.21
N GLU A 313 19.76 -9.96 -16.05
CA GLU A 313 20.36 -9.96 -17.38
C GLU A 313 19.76 -8.89 -18.29
N GLU A 314 18.45 -8.71 -18.25
CA GLU A 314 17.76 -7.66 -19.01
C GLU A 314 18.19 -6.26 -18.53
N ARG A 315 18.33 -6.05 -17.21
CA ARG A 315 18.85 -4.80 -16.64
C ARG A 315 20.25 -4.48 -17.15
N GLU A 316 21.19 -5.41 -17.00
CA GLU A 316 22.58 -5.20 -17.43
C GLU A 316 22.68 -4.96 -18.94
N THR A 317 21.94 -5.72 -19.74
CA THR A 317 21.85 -5.54 -21.19
C THR A 317 21.31 -4.14 -21.55
N ALA A 318 20.25 -3.69 -20.86
CA ALA A 318 19.69 -2.37 -21.10
C ALA A 318 20.66 -1.24 -20.72
N ILE A 319 21.40 -1.38 -19.63
CA ILE A 319 22.41 -0.43 -19.18
C ILE A 319 23.56 -0.34 -20.20
N ASP A 320 24.08 -1.46 -20.66
CA ASP A 320 25.18 -1.51 -21.64
C ASP A 320 24.74 -0.92 -23.00
N ALA A 321 23.53 -1.24 -23.44
CA ALA A 321 22.95 -0.64 -24.63
C ALA A 321 22.78 0.89 -24.49
N ALA A 322 22.37 1.38 -23.33
CA ALA A 322 22.28 2.79 -23.04
C ALA A 322 23.68 3.45 -23.09
N ARG A 323 24.67 2.90 -22.40
CA ARG A 323 26.05 3.40 -22.38
C ARG A 323 26.65 3.50 -23.78
N SER A 324 26.42 2.50 -24.64
CA SER A 324 26.96 2.48 -26.00
C SER A 324 26.46 3.63 -26.90
N ARG A 325 25.35 4.26 -26.57
CA ARG A 325 24.71 5.35 -27.32
C ARG A 325 25.12 6.74 -26.80
N LEU A 326 25.75 6.82 -25.65
CA LEU A 326 26.07 8.06 -24.96
C LEU A 326 27.48 8.55 -25.28
N THR A 327 27.68 9.86 -25.29
CA THR A 327 29.03 10.45 -25.26
C THR A 327 29.69 10.15 -23.93
N SER A 328 31.04 10.22 -23.87
CA SER A 328 31.76 10.00 -22.62
C SER A 328 31.36 10.97 -21.49
N ARG A 329 30.88 12.15 -21.82
CA ARG A 329 30.36 13.12 -20.85
C ARG A 329 28.99 12.67 -20.33
N ASP A 330 28.10 12.33 -21.22
CA ASP A 330 26.72 11.94 -20.90
C ASP A 330 26.70 10.61 -20.15
N GLN A 331 27.61 9.69 -20.49
CA GLN A 331 27.78 8.43 -19.78
C GLN A 331 28.15 8.65 -18.30
N LYS A 332 29.06 9.59 -17.99
CA LYS A 332 29.39 9.92 -16.59
C LYS A 332 28.18 10.44 -15.80
N ILE A 333 27.35 11.27 -16.45
CA ILE A 333 26.14 11.80 -15.81
C ILE A 333 25.11 10.69 -15.59
N PHE A 334 24.90 9.85 -16.59
CA PHE A 334 24.02 8.69 -16.52
C PHE A 334 24.45 7.72 -15.42
N ASP A 335 25.73 7.31 -15.41
CA ASP A 335 26.26 6.34 -14.44
C ASP A 335 26.18 6.87 -13.00
N ALA A 336 26.48 8.15 -12.78
CA ALA A 336 26.36 8.75 -11.45
C ALA A 336 24.92 8.73 -10.93
N GLY A 337 23.95 9.08 -11.78
CA GLY A 337 22.53 9.02 -11.43
C GLY A 337 22.03 7.59 -11.22
N LEU A 338 22.40 6.67 -12.11
CA LEU A 338 22.05 5.26 -12.02
C LEU A 338 22.56 4.62 -10.72
N ILE A 339 23.85 4.76 -10.41
CA ILE A 339 24.45 4.23 -9.18
C ILE A 339 23.71 4.78 -7.95
N SER A 340 23.44 6.07 -7.92
CA SER A 340 22.72 6.69 -6.80
C SER A 340 21.34 6.07 -6.57
N VAL A 341 20.58 5.84 -7.65
CA VAL A 341 19.24 5.25 -7.55
C VAL A 341 19.31 3.75 -7.20
N GLN A 342 20.24 3.01 -7.77
CA GLN A 342 20.44 1.59 -7.48
C GLN A 342 20.82 1.33 -6.02
N LEU A 343 21.65 2.17 -5.44
CA LEU A 343 22.11 2.00 -4.05
C LEU A 343 21.08 2.45 -3.01
N ALA A 344 20.26 3.43 -3.33
CA ALA A 344 19.41 4.06 -2.35
C ALA A 344 17.92 3.75 -2.54
N ASN A 345 17.36 3.93 -3.74
CA ASN A 345 15.92 3.98 -3.91
C ASN A 345 15.22 2.63 -3.84
N PHE A 346 15.61 1.69 -4.69
CA PHE A 346 14.80 0.51 -4.92
C PHE A 346 14.82 -0.50 -3.77
N PRO A 347 15.99 -0.88 -3.23
CA PRO A 347 16.02 -1.81 -2.10
C PRO A 347 15.25 -1.29 -0.90
N TRP A 348 15.44 0.01 -0.57
CA TRP A 348 14.73 0.62 0.54
C TRP A 348 13.21 0.62 0.33
N TRP A 349 12.76 1.09 -0.85
CA TRP A 349 11.33 1.21 -1.15
C TRP A 349 10.60 -0.11 -1.00
N GLN A 350 11.18 -1.17 -1.54
CA GLN A 350 10.63 -2.51 -1.45
C GLN A 350 10.60 -3.03 -0.01
N ASP A 351 11.71 -2.89 0.71
CA ASP A 351 11.83 -3.42 2.06
C ASP A 351 10.97 -2.66 3.05
N ASP A 352 10.88 -1.33 2.93
CA ASP A 352 10.08 -0.50 3.80
C ASP A 352 8.59 -0.83 3.69
N HIS A 353 8.04 -0.74 2.48
CA HIS A 353 6.61 -0.98 2.23
C HIS A 353 6.17 -2.42 2.47
N ASN A 354 7.05 -3.37 2.28
CA ASN A 354 6.67 -4.78 2.28
C ASN A 354 7.15 -5.56 3.51
N TYR A 355 7.85 -4.90 4.44
CA TYR A 355 8.35 -5.60 5.61
C TYR A 355 8.51 -4.73 6.85
N TYR A 356 9.27 -3.60 6.78
CA TYR A 356 9.72 -2.90 7.98
C TYR A 356 8.69 -1.97 8.61
N ILE A 357 7.90 -1.25 7.83
CA ILE A 357 6.99 -0.21 8.33
C ILE A 357 5.54 -0.50 7.97
N ASP A 358 5.16 -0.42 6.71
CA ASP A 358 3.76 -0.40 6.29
C ASP A 358 2.94 -1.62 6.73
N LEU A 359 3.57 -2.78 6.86
CA LEU A 359 2.87 -4.01 7.23
C LEU A 359 2.88 -4.31 8.73
N ARG A 360 3.78 -3.68 9.50
CA ARG A 360 3.98 -3.99 10.92
C ARG A 360 3.54 -2.88 11.86
N ALA A 361 3.50 -1.64 11.38
CA ALA A 361 3.31 -0.48 12.23
C ALA A 361 2.05 -0.56 13.09
N SER A 362 0.95 -1.04 12.52
CA SER A 362 -0.36 -1.13 13.19
C SER A 362 -0.46 -2.25 14.23
N LEU A 363 0.35 -3.31 14.12
CA LEU A 363 0.17 -4.55 14.88
C LEU A 363 0.28 -4.38 16.40
N PRO A 364 1.24 -3.63 16.96
CA PRO A 364 1.30 -3.45 18.41
C PRO A 364 0.04 -2.79 18.99
N VAL A 365 -0.53 -1.79 18.27
CA VAL A 365 -1.80 -1.16 18.66
C VAL A 365 -2.94 -2.17 18.60
N ARG A 366 -2.99 -2.97 17.52
CA ARG A 366 -3.97 -4.01 17.32
C ARG A 366 -3.94 -5.06 18.43
N TRP A 367 -2.77 -5.58 18.78
CA TRP A 367 -2.65 -6.61 19.84
C TRP A 367 -3.23 -6.13 21.17
N VAL A 368 -2.91 -4.90 21.56
CA VAL A 368 -3.45 -4.30 22.78
C VAL A 368 -4.96 -4.10 22.68
N ALA A 369 -5.45 -3.60 21.55
CA ALA A 369 -6.88 -3.36 21.34
C ALA A 369 -7.70 -4.67 21.40
N LEU A 370 -7.18 -5.76 20.82
CA LEU A 370 -7.83 -7.08 20.88
C LEU A 370 -7.81 -7.69 22.29
N GLU A 371 -6.72 -7.56 23.02
CA GLU A 371 -6.67 -8.03 24.42
C GLU A 371 -7.62 -7.20 25.31
N LEU A 372 -7.71 -5.89 25.10
CA LEU A 372 -8.71 -5.06 25.77
C LEU A 372 -10.14 -5.54 25.45
N ALA A 373 -10.45 -5.81 24.18
CA ALA A 373 -11.76 -6.33 23.80
C ALA A 373 -12.12 -7.61 24.57
N LYS A 374 -11.18 -8.53 24.68
CA LYS A 374 -11.34 -9.78 25.43
C LYS A 374 -11.59 -9.53 26.92
N ARG A 375 -10.80 -8.65 27.57
CA ARG A 375 -10.95 -8.34 29.01
C ARG A 375 -12.25 -7.61 29.32
N LEU A 376 -12.69 -6.74 28.41
CA LEU A 376 -13.92 -5.98 28.54
C LEU A 376 -15.18 -6.84 28.27
N GLY A 377 -15.01 -8.04 27.72
CA GLY A 377 -16.13 -8.88 27.32
C GLY A 377 -16.99 -8.18 26.26
N THR A 378 -16.37 -7.66 25.22
CA THR A 378 -17.07 -7.03 24.10
C THR A 378 -17.96 -8.04 23.38
N ASP A 379 -18.99 -7.57 22.66
CA ASP A 379 -19.92 -8.45 21.94
C ASP A 379 -19.24 -9.12 20.72
N ARG A 380 -18.28 -8.41 20.10
CA ARG A 380 -17.43 -8.93 19.03
C ARG A 380 -15.97 -8.67 19.38
N TYR A 381 -15.08 -9.57 18.96
CA TYR A 381 -13.64 -9.53 19.29
C TYR A 381 -12.93 -8.26 18.80
N ASP A 382 -13.49 -7.59 17.80
CA ASP A 382 -12.95 -6.38 17.15
C ASP A 382 -13.71 -5.09 17.48
N ASP A 383 -14.61 -5.10 18.46
CA ASP A 383 -15.42 -3.91 18.82
C ASP A 383 -14.56 -2.72 19.24
N THR A 384 -13.37 -2.97 19.80
CA THR A 384 -12.42 -1.92 20.16
C THR A 384 -11.88 -1.15 18.95
N MET A 385 -11.95 -1.71 17.73
CA MET A 385 -11.59 -0.99 16.48
C MET A 385 -12.58 0.13 16.17
N PHE A 386 -13.77 0.11 16.77
CA PHE A 386 -14.83 1.12 16.64
C PHE A 386 -14.82 2.16 17.76
N LEU A 387 -13.77 2.17 18.58
CA LEU A 387 -13.43 3.26 19.49
C LEU A 387 -12.41 4.20 18.84
N PHE A 388 -12.59 5.50 19.01
CA PHE A 388 -11.52 6.44 18.70
C PHE A 388 -10.37 6.28 19.70
N TRP A 389 -9.18 6.68 19.31
CA TRP A 389 -8.00 6.55 20.16
C TRP A 389 -8.20 7.08 21.60
N PRO A 390 -8.74 8.30 21.84
CA PRO A 390 -8.93 8.78 23.20
C PRO A 390 -9.91 7.94 24.00
N GLU A 391 -10.95 7.43 23.35
CA GLU A 391 -11.95 6.59 24.00
C GLU A 391 -11.34 5.23 24.38
N LEU A 392 -10.55 4.63 23.48
CA LEU A 392 -9.84 3.38 23.77
C LEU A 392 -8.86 3.56 24.93
N LEU A 393 -8.14 4.68 24.97
CA LEU A 393 -7.23 5.01 26.08
C LEU A 393 -8.00 5.24 27.38
N ASP A 394 -9.12 5.97 27.34
CA ASP A 394 -9.97 6.19 28.52
C ASP A 394 -10.49 4.87 29.09
N VAL A 395 -10.85 3.92 28.23
CA VAL A 395 -11.31 2.59 28.65
C VAL A 395 -10.14 1.77 29.19
N ALA A 396 -8.98 1.79 28.54
CA ALA A 396 -7.78 1.09 29.00
C ALA A 396 -7.33 1.58 30.39
N GLU A 397 -7.39 2.87 30.64
CA GLU A 397 -7.06 3.50 31.93
C GLU A 397 -8.23 3.49 32.93
N ARG A 398 -9.33 2.84 32.61
CA ARG A 398 -10.54 2.73 33.47
C ARG A 398 -11.18 4.10 33.82
N ARG A 399 -10.93 5.13 33.00
CA ARG A 399 -11.61 6.43 33.12
C ARG A 399 -13.02 6.41 32.54
N ARG A 400 -13.30 5.46 31.66
CA ARG A 400 -14.59 5.25 31.02
C ARG A 400 -14.98 3.78 31.06
N ASP A 401 -16.24 3.49 31.33
CA ASP A 401 -16.78 2.14 31.26
C ASP A 401 -17.21 1.80 29.81
N TYR A 402 -16.69 0.68 29.29
CA TYR A 402 -17.05 0.18 27.96
C TYR A 402 -18.55 -0.16 27.84
N ALA A 403 -19.19 -0.63 28.92
CA ALA A 403 -20.63 -0.97 28.87
C ALA A 403 -21.50 0.23 28.43
N GLY A 404 -21.11 1.44 28.82
CA GLY A 404 -21.78 2.68 28.37
C GLY A 404 -21.51 3.04 26.91
N MET A 405 -20.58 2.37 26.24
CA MET A 405 -20.18 2.65 24.87
C MET A 405 -20.72 1.64 23.84
N ARG A 406 -21.32 0.54 24.26
CA ARG A 406 -21.78 -0.53 23.36
C ARG A 406 -22.69 -0.03 22.23
N SER A 407 -23.64 0.83 22.57
CA SER A 407 -24.59 1.39 21.59
C SER A 407 -23.92 2.26 20.54
N ILE A 408 -22.91 3.05 20.92
CA ILE A 408 -22.17 3.90 19.98
C ILE A 408 -21.21 3.08 19.12
N VAL A 409 -20.60 2.05 19.66
CA VAL A 409 -19.75 1.10 18.93
C VAL A 409 -20.56 0.40 17.84
N GLU A 410 -21.77 -0.09 18.18
CA GLU A 410 -22.65 -0.71 17.19
C GLU A 410 -23.13 0.29 16.12
N ALA A 411 -23.46 1.53 16.50
CA ALA A 411 -23.83 2.57 15.54
C ALA A 411 -22.68 2.91 14.57
N ARG A 412 -21.44 2.92 15.08
CA ARG A 412 -20.24 3.16 14.26
C ARG A 412 -19.95 2.00 13.32
N ARG A 413 -20.18 0.77 13.75
CA ARG A 413 -20.05 -0.41 12.90
C ARG A 413 -21.04 -0.35 11.75
N GLN A 414 -22.31 -0.05 12.04
CA GLN A 414 -23.36 0.13 11.02
C GLN A 414 -23.02 1.27 10.05
N TYR A 415 -22.45 2.36 10.55
CA TYR A 415 -21.97 3.46 9.73
C TYR A 415 -20.81 3.03 8.82
N PHE A 416 -19.85 2.26 9.34
CA PHE A 416 -18.76 1.70 8.55
C PHE A 416 -19.28 0.76 7.47
N ASP A 417 -20.14 -0.19 7.82
CA ASP A 417 -20.73 -1.15 6.90
C ASP A 417 -21.53 -0.46 5.78
N HIS A 418 -22.24 0.61 6.13
CA HIS A 418 -22.97 1.44 5.16
C HIS A 418 -22.04 2.04 4.09
N TRP A 419 -20.93 2.67 4.51
CA TRP A 419 -19.99 3.27 3.58
C TRP A 419 -19.12 2.24 2.87
N TYR A 420 -18.78 1.14 3.53
CA TYR A 420 -18.11 0.02 2.90
C TYR A 420 -18.92 -0.57 1.75
N ALA A 421 -20.22 -0.77 1.92
CA ALA A 421 -21.12 -1.24 0.86
C ALA A 421 -21.20 -0.26 -0.33
N ARG A 422 -20.99 1.03 -0.06
CA ARG A 422 -21.05 2.12 -1.05
C ARG A 422 -19.69 2.59 -1.55
N ARG A 423 -18.59 1.87 -1.23
CA ARG A 423 -17.23 2.30 -1.59
C ARG A 423 -17.04 2.56 -3.09
N ALA A 424 -17.76 1.85 -3.94
CA ALA A 424 -17.71 2.06 -5.38
C ALA A 424 -18.37 3.38 -5.85
N GLU A 425 -19.17 4.01 -4.99
CA GLU A 425 -19.82 5.31 -5.28
C GLU A 425 -18.95 6.50 -4.86
N MET A 426 -17.84 6.24 -4.13
CA MET A 426 -16.97 7.30 -3.65
C MET A 426 -16.26 7.98 -4.83
N PRO A 427 -16.36 9.31 -4.95
CA PRO A 427 -15.69 10.04 -6.03
C PRO A 427 -14.17 9.86 -5.94
N LYS A 428 -13.52 9.66 -7.07
CA LYS A 428 -12.04 9.56 -7.10
C LYS A 428 -11.36 10.90 -6.78
N VAL A 429 -12.05 11.99 -7.04
CA VAL A 429 -11.57 13.36 -6.75
C VAL A 429 -12.71 14.24 -6.23
N LEU A 430 -12.39 15.21 -5.39
CA LEU A 430 -13.33 16.17 -4.81
C LEU A 430 -12.77 17.60 -4.86
N GLY A 431 -13.65 18.58 -4.73
CA GLY A 431 -13.30 20.00 -4.65
C GLY A 431 -12.89 20.63 -5.98
N ALA A 432 -11.91 21.52 -5.94
CA ALA A 432 -11.43 22.24 -7.13
C ALA A 432 -10.50 21.36 -7.98
N VAL A 433 -11.10 20.56 -8.86
CA VAL A 433 -10.39 19.61 -9.73
C VAL A 433 -9.63 20.35 -10.85
N PRO A 434 -8.28 20.32 -10.90
CA PRO A 434 -7.50 21.00 -11.91
C PRO A 434 -7.62 20.32 -13.28
N GLU A 435 -7.31 21.04 -14.37
CA GLU A 435 -7.26 20.45 -15.71
C GLU A 435 -6.13 19.43 -15.86
N ALA A 436 -4.99 19.70 -15.25
CA ALA A 436 -3.84 18.82 -15.22
C ALA A 436 -3.09 18.97 -13.88
N ILE A 437 -2.37 17.93 -13.50
CA ILE A 437 -1.50 17.89 -12.34
C ILE A 437 -0.07 17.85 -12.84
N ASP A 438 0.74 18.81 -12.38
CA ASP A 438 2.15 18.92 -12.72
C ASP A 438 3.07 18.50 -11.53
N ASP A 439 2.48 18.13 -10.40
CA ASP A 439 3.23 17.67 -9.24
C ASP A 439 3.78 16.26 -9.50
N PRO A 440 5.12 16.10 -9.64
CA PRO A 440 5.68 14.82 -10.00
C PRO A 440 5.50 13.75 -8.91
N LEU A 441 5.34 14.14 -7.64
CA LEU A 441 5.08 13.20 -6.55
C LEU A 441 3.68 12.58 -6.70
N LEU A 442 2.67 13.41 -6.99
CA LEU A 442 1.31 12.92 -7.22
C LEU A 442 1.23 12.02 -8.45
N ILE A 443 1.99 12.31 -9.51
CA ILE A 443 2.03 11.49 -10.72
C ILE A 443 2.73 10.16 -10.46
N GLU A 444 3.93 10.17 -9.84
CA GLU A 444 4.75 8.96 -9.71
C GLU A 444 4.27 7.99 -8.63
N ILE A 445 3.62 8.49 -7.59
CA ILE A 445 3.09 7.64 -6.51
C ILE A 445 1.63 7.27 -6.78
N TYR A 446 0.79 8.29 -7.00
CA TYR A 446 -0.66 8.08 -7.07
C TYR A 446 -1.17 7.88 -8.50
N GLY A 447 -0.34 8.16 -9.53
CA GLY A 447 -0.75 8.02 -10.92
C GLY A 447 -1.70 9.13 -11.40
N LEU A 448 -1.75 10.28 -10.71
CA LEU A 448 -2.67 11.37 -11.04
C LEU A 448 -2.17 12.17 -12.26
N ASP A 449 -1.92 11.49 -13.35
CA ASP A 449 -1.52 12.13 -14.60
C ASP A 449 -2.72 12.69 -15.37
N ARG A 450 -2.46 13.26 -16.53
CA ARG A 450 -3.51 13.83 -17.39
C ARG A 450 -4.51 12.76 -17.84
N GLY A 451 -4.04 11.55 -18.15
CA GLY A 451 -4.90 10.44 -18.60
C GLY A 451 -5.89 10.02 -17.50
N TYR A 452 -5.41 9.89 -16.28
CA TYR A 452 -6.24 9.64 -15.11
C TYR A 452 -7.30 10.73 -14.92
N MET A 453 -6.89 12.01 -14.97
CA MET A 453 -7.81 13.13 -14.78
C MET A 453 -8.87 13.21 -15.87
N ASP A 454 -8.52 12.91 -17.12
CA ASP A 454 -9.45 12.89 -18.25
C ASP A 454 -10.45 11.70 -18.12
N ALA A 455 -9.99 10.53 -17.68
CA ALA A 455 -10.83 9.36 -17.44
C ALA A 455 -11.88 9.63 -16.34
N VAL A 456 -11.45 10.15 -15.21
CA VAL A 456 -12.35 10.47 -14.08
C VAL A 456 -13.38 11.54 -14.46
N ARG A 457 -12.99 12.56 -15.22
CA ARG A 457 -13.96 13.56 -15.73
C ARG A 457 -14.93 12.96 -16.74
N GLY A 458 -14.44 12.08 -17.63
CA GLY A 458 -15.27 11.36 -18.59
C GLY A 458 -16.34 10.50 -17.93
N GLU A 459 -15.97 9.75 -16.88
CA GLU A 459 -16.90 8.98 -16.06
C GLU A 459 -17.96 9.89 -15.42
N ALA A 460 -17.52 10.98 -14.82
CA ALA A 460 -18.40 11.98 -14.22
C ALA A 460 -19.43 12.54 -15.21
N ALA A 461 -19.06 12.64 -16.49
CA ALA A 461 -19.93 13.07 -17.59
C ALA A 461 -20.78 11.93 -18.18
N GLY A 462 -20.69 10.69 -17.67
CA GLY A 462 -21.42 9.51 -18.15
C GLY A 462 -20.91 8.96 -19.49
N VAL A 463 -19.67 9.24 -19.87
CA VAL A 463 -19.07 8.74 -21.11
C VAL A 463 -18.73 7.25 -20.95
N ARG A 464 -19.34 6.41 -21.77
CA ARG A 464 -18.98 4.99 -21.84
C ARG A 464 -17.81 4.79 -22.79
N VAL A 465 -16.77 4.08 -22.32
CA VAL A 465 -15.59 3.77 -23.12
C VAL A 465 -15.40 2.25 -23.20
N THR A 466 -14.87 1.78 -24.34
CA THR A 466 -14.44 0.39 -24.54
C THR A 466 -12.92 0.25 -24.51
N ARG A 467 -12.23 1.36 -24.38
CA ARG A 467 -10.77 1.44 -24.31
C ARG A 467 -10.38 2.41 -23.20
N LEU A 468 -9.55 1.94 -22.30
CA LEU A 468 -8.95 2.72 -21.23
C LEU A 468 -7.47 2.94 -21.53
N THR A 469 -6.92 4.03 -21.03
CA THR A 469 -5.50 4.34 -21.07
C THR A 469 -5.00 4.61 -19.66
N GLY A 470 -3.79 4.18 -19.37
CA GLY A 470 -3.14 4.41 -18.09
C GLY A 470 -1.61 4.42 -18.26
N ILE A 471 -0.90 4.32 -17.16
CA ILE A 471 0.56 4.27 -17.15
C ILE A 471 1.01 2.85 -17.57
N PRO A 472 1.90 2.72 -18.58
CA PRO A 472 2.51 1.45 -18.98
C PRO A 472 3.48 0.99 -17.88
N ALA A 473 2.98 0.16 -16.96
CA ALA A 473 3.69 -0.19 -15.74
C ALA A 473 4.62 -1.41 -15.90
N ALA A 474 4.16 -2.47 -16.56
CA ALA A 474 4.97 -3.63 -16.92
C ALA A 474 4.62 -4.08 -18.34
N ARG A 475 5.64 -4.29 -19.17
CA ARG A 475 5.47 -4.59 -20.61
C ARG A 475 4.86 -5.97 -20.83
N GLY A 476 4.25 -6.14 -21.98
CA GLY A 476 3.66 -7.38 -22.47
C GLY A 476 2.25 -7.14 -22.97
N LEU A 477 1.72 -8.16 -23.63
CA LEU A 477 0.34 -8.22 -24.10
C LEU A 477 -0.33 -9.43 -23.46
N ALA A 478 -1.43 -9.21 -22.77
CA ALA A 478 -2.23 -10.26 -22.19
C ALA A 478 -3.67 -10.15 -22.64
N ARG A 479 -4.33 -11.29 -22.81
CA ARG A 479 -5.76 -11.36 -23.05
C ARG A 479 -6.36 -12.41 -22.14
N GLY A 480 -7.46 -12.09 -21.50
CA GLY A 480 -8.12 -12.99 -20.57
C GLY A 480 -9.43 -12.44 -20.05
N ARG A 481 -10.03 -13.21 -19.16
CA ARG A 481 -11.24 -12.84 -18.46
C ARG A 481 -10.91 -11.86 -17.33
N ALA A 482 -11.60 -10.74 -17.28
CA ALA A 482 -11.48 -9.76 -16.20
C ALA A 482 -12.08 -10.32 -14.89
N ARG A 483 -11.35 -10.16 -13.79
CA ARG A 483 -11.82 -10.33 -12.41
C ARG A 483 -11.69 -9.03 -11.68
N VAL A 484 -12.80 -8.44 -11.30
CA VAL A 484 -12.83 -7.20 -10.52
C VAL A 484 -12.73 -7.55 -9.05
N ILE A 485 -11.54 -7.42 -8.50
CA ILE A 485 -11.24 -7.69 -7.09
C ILE A 485 -11.10 -6.36 -6.34
N ARG A 486 -11.82 -6.23 -5.24
CA ARG A 486 -11.85 -4.98 -4.47
C ARG A 486 -11.06 -5.03 -3.17
N GLU A 487 -10.73 -6.22 -2.70
CA GLU A 487 -9.96 -6.44 -1.48
C GLU A 487 -9.18 -7.76 -1.52
N ALA A 488 -8.08 -7.82 -0.77
CA ALA A 488 -7.19 -8.98 -0.78
C ALA A 488 -7.88 -10.28 -0.30
N GLY A 489 -8.93 -10.18 0.51
CA GLY A 489 -9.72 -11.33 0.94
C GLY A 489 -10.50 -12.03 -0.18
N ASP A 490 -10.67 -11.36 -1.31
CA ASP A 490 -11.38 -11.88 -2.50
C ASP A 490 -10.44 -12.47 -3.58
N LEU A 491 -9.13 -12.56 -3.28
CA LEU A 491 -8.15 -13.10 -4.24
C LEU A 491 -8.39 -14.56 -4.61
N ASP A 492 -9.09 -15.31 -3.78
CA ASP A 492 -9.54 -16.68 -4.04
C ASP A 492 -10.52 -16.81 -5.22
N LYS A 493 -11.12 -15.70 -5.66
CA LYS A 493 -11.99 -15.63 -6.84
C LYS A 493 -11.21 -15.61 -8.17
N LEU A 494 -9.90 -15.32 -8.11
CA LEU A 494 -9.03 -15.33 -9.28
C LEU A 494 -8.72 -16.76 -9.72
N GLU A 495 -8.81 -17.00 -11.01
CA GLU A 495 -8.39 -18.25 -11.64
C GLU A 495 -7.11 -18.02 -12.47
N ALA A 496 -6.34 -19.07 -12.70
CA ALA A 496 -5.14 -18.98 -13.52
C ALA A 496 -5.48 -18.46 -14.93
N GLY A 497 -4.75 -17.43 -15.37
CA GLY A 497 -4.97 -16.76 -16.64
C GLY A 497 -6.02 -15.64 -16.63
N ASP A 498 -6.68 -15.36 -15.49
CA ASP A 498 -7.53 -14.18 -15.35
C ASP A 498 -6.70 -12.89 -15.41
N ILE A 499 -7.35 -11.80 -15.76
CA ILE A 499 -6.80 -10.44 -15.65
C ILE A 499 -7.38 -9.79 -14.41
N LEU A 500 -6.51 -9.49 -13.46
CA LEU A 500 -6.88 -8.77 -12.24
C LEU A 500 -7.23 -7.31 -12.57
N VAL A 501 -8.42 -6.88 -12.16
CA VAL A 501 -8.86 -5.48 -12.22
C VAL A 501 -9.16 -5.00 -10.81
N CYS A 502 -8.44 -3.97 -10.33
CA CYS A 502 -8.58 -3.49 -8.96
C CYS A 502 -8.35 -1.98 -8.84
N GLU A 503 -8.66 -1.40 -7.69
CA GLU A 503 -8.33 0.01 -7.45
C GLU A 503 -6.83 0.23 -7.33
N SER A 504 -6.17 -0.61 -6.54
CA SER A 504 -4.72 -0.66 -6.34
C SER A 504 -4.36 -2.02 -5.74
N THR A 505 -3.07 -2.31 -5.67
CA THR A 505 -2.57 -3.50 -4.97
C THR A 505 -1.65 -3.11 -3.80
N SER A 506 -1.55 -3.99 -2.82
CA SER A 506 -0.61 -3.90 -1.70
C SER A 506 0.20 -5.19 -1.59
N ALA A 507 1.11 -5.27 -0.63
CA ALA A 507 2.01 -6.41 -0.49
C ALA A 507 1.31 -7.78 -0.37
N SER A 508 0.12 -7.83 0.21
CA SER A 508 -0.68 -9.07 0.27
C SER A 508 -1.23 -9.54 -1.09
N TRP A 509 -1.26 -8.66 -2.09
CA TRP A 509 -1.71 -8.98 -3.45
C TRP A 509 -0.58 -9.57 -4.31
N THR A 510 0.68 -9.47 -3.88
CA THR A 510 1.84 -9.99 -4.63
C THR A 510 1.62 -11.42 -5.07
N LEU A 511 1.01 -12.20 -4.20
CA LEU A 511 0.75 -13.62 -4.41
C LEU A 511 -0.02 -13.91 -5.72
N ALA A 512 -1.00 -13.07 -6.06
CA ALA A 512 -1.81 -13.21 -7.25
C ALA A 512 -1.00 -13.11 -8.56
N PHE A 513 0.10 -12.35 -8.56
CA PHE A 513 0.93 -12.18 -9.75
C PHE A 513 1.61 -13.47 -10.23
N GLY A 514 1.66 -14.49 -9.38
CA GLY A 514 2.17 -15.81 -9.77
C GLY A 514 1.28 -16.59 -10.75
N TRP A 515 -0.01 -16.20 -10.91
CA TRP A 515 -0.94 -16.96 -11.76
C TRP A 515 -1.87 -16.11 -12.64
N ILE A 516 -1.96 -14.79 -12.46
CA ILE A 516 -2.75 -13.92 -13.35
C ILE A 516 -2.05 -13.70 -14.69
N ALA A 517 -2.83 -13.47 -15.75
CA ALA A 517 -2.28 -13.15 -17.07
C ALA A 517 -1.94 -11.67 -17.22
N GLY A 518 -2.60 -10.79 -16.47
CA GLY A 518 -2.39 -9.34 -16.54
C GLY A 518 -3.00 -8.62 -15.34
N CYS A 519 -2.61 -7.35 -15.14
CA CYS A 519 -3.12 -6.51 -14.06
C CYS A 519 -3.52 -5.13 -14.56
N VAL A 520 -4.67 -4.63 -14.09
CA VAL A 520 -5.21 -3.29 -14.40
C VAL A 520 -5.61 -2.62 -13.10
N CYS A 521 -5.04 -1.43 -12.82
CA CYS A 521 -5.35 -0.67 -11.62
C CYS A 521 -5.94 0.70 -11.95
N ASP A 522 -6.93 1.14 -11.15
CA ASP A 522 -7.45 2.51 -11.22
C ASP A 522 -6.38 3.53 -10.85
N SER A 523 -5.59 3.25 -9.83
CA SER A 523 -4.61 4.16 -9.25
C SER A 523 -3.19 3.58 -9.29
N GLY A 524 -2.22 4.40 -8.93
CA GLY A 524 -0.82 4.01 -8.81
C GLY A 524 0.05 4.46 -9.96
N GLY A 525 1.17 5.10 -9.62
CA GLY A 525 2.20 5.53 -10.58
C GLY A 525 3.22 4.44 -10.88
N THR A 526 4.35 4.84 -11.46
CA THR A 526 5.44 3.91 -11.84
C THR A 526 6.17 3.28 -10.66
N LEU A 527 6.00 3.85 -9.47
CA LEU A 527 6.54 3.37 -8.20
C LEU A 527 5.50 2.64 -7.34
N SER A 528 4.27 2.47 -7.83
CA SER A 528 3.23 1.74 -7.11
C SER A 528 3.57 0.25 -7.01
N HIS A 529 2.98 -0.41 -6.00
CA HIS A 529 3.17 -1.85 -5.78
C HIS A 529 2.85 -2.68 -7.03
N ALA A 530 1.69 -2.45 -7.69
CA ALA A 530 1.32 -3.16 -8.92
C ALA A 530 2.36 -3.00 -10.04
N ALA A 531 2.90 -1.77 -10.18
CA ALA A 531 3.89 -1.49 -11.21
C ALA A 531 5.22 -2.21 -10.97
N ILE A 532 5.63 -2.30 -9.71
CA ILE A 532 6.88 -2.97 -9.33
C ILE A 532 6.74 -4.48 -9.48
N VAL A 533 5.73 -5.07 -8.85
CA VAL A 533 5.51 -6.52 -8.86
C VAL A 533 5.19 -7.02 -10.27
N GLY A 534 4.41 -6.26 -11.06
CA GLY A 534 4.15 -6.59 -12.46
C GLY A 534 5.44 -6.75 -13.29
N ARG A 535 6.44 -5.88 -13.04
CA ARG A 535 7.75 -5.99 -13.69
C ARG A 535 8.54 -7.20 -13.21
N GLU A 536 8.54 -7.48 -11.91
CA GLU A 536 9.28 -8.60 -11.32
C GLU A 536 8.73 -9.96 -11.78
N TYR A 537 7.40 -10.06 -11.91
CA TYR A 537 6.74 -11.28 -12.37
C TYR A 537 6.59 -11.36 -13.90
N GLY A 538 6.94 -10.32 -14.64
CA GLY A 538 6.73 -10.26 -16.09
C GLY A 538 5.26 -10.23 -16.49
N VAL A 539 4.36 -9.79 -15.60
CA VAL A 539 2.92 -9.71 -15.84
C VAL A 539 2.57 -8.38 -16.48
N PRO A 540 1.97 -8.37 -17.70
CA PRO A 540 1.53 -7.14 -18.35
C PRO A 540 0.62 -6.32 -17.43
N THR A 541 1.05 -5.09 -17.10
CA THR A 541 0.38 -4.28 -16.09
C THR A 541 0.17 -2.85 -16.58
N VAL A 542 -1.06 -2.35 -16.40
CA VAL A 542 -1.44 -0.95 -16.65
C VAL A 542 -2.03 -0.38 -15.37
N THR A 543 -1.46 0.72 -14.89
CA THR A 543 -1.91 1.44 -13.69
C THR A 543 -2.48 2.81 -14.03
N ALA A 544 -3.05 3.52 -13.07
CA ALA A 544 -3.62 4.87 -13.27
C ALA A 544 -4.70 4.95 -14.37
N CYS A 545 -5.51 3.89 -14.54
CA CYS A 545 -6.63 3.92 -15.49
C CYS A 545 -7.80 4.80 -15.00
N GLY A 546 -7.84 5.17 -13.74
CA GLY A 546 -8.83 6.04 -13.10
C GLY A 546 -10.18 5.41 -12.87
N VAL A 547 -10.69 4.65 -13.83
CA VAL A 547 -12.08 4.16 -13.88
C VAL A 547 -12.20 2.70 -14.33
N ALA A 548 -11.14 1.91 -14.22
CA ALA A 548 -11.17 0.52 -14.69
C ALA A 548 -12.18 -0.31 -13.90
N THR A 549 -12.20 -0.18 -12.57
CA THR A 549 -13.09 -0.95 -11.68
C THR A 549 -14.57 -0.61 -11.83
N SER A 550 -14.89 0.56 -12.38
CA SER A 550 -16.27 0.99 -12.66
C SER A 550 -16.70 0.72 -14.11
N THR A 551 -15.72 0.63 -15.04
CA THR A 551 -15.97 0.44 -16.47
C THR A 551 -15.97 -1.04 -16.87
N ILE A 552 -14.98 -1.79 -16.40
CA ILE A 552 -14.81 -3.23 -16.67
C ILE A 552 -15.68 -4.01 -15.68
N ARG A 553 -16.40 -5.00 -16.19
CA ARG A 553 -17.24 -5.90 -15.39
C ARG A 553 -16.55 -7.23 -15.17
N ASP A 554 -16.88 -7.85 -14.08
CA ASP A 554 -16.47 -9.23 -13.82
C ASP A 554 -16.92 -10.16 -14.96
N GLY A 555 -15.98 -10.91 -15.53
CA GLY A 555 -16.23 -11.81 -16.66
C GLY A 555 -16.08 -11.19 -18.05
N ASP A 556 -15.82 -9.88 -18.18
CA ASP A 556 -15.50 -9.28 -19.49
C ASP A 556 -14.23 -9.90 -20.09
N ASP A 557 -14.21 -10.09 -21.42
CA ASP A 557 -12.99 -10.49 -22.17
C ASP A 557 -12.20 -9.21 -22.51
N ILE A 558 -11.03 -9.05 -21.94
CA ILE A 558 -10.21 -7.85 -22.10
C ILE A 558 -8.81 -8.16 -22.59
N GLU A 559 -8.20 -7.16 -23.24
CA GLU A 559 -6.79 -7.16 -23.65
C GLU A 559 -6.04 -6.06 -22.93
N VAL A 560 -4.90 -6.39 -22.34
CA VAL A 560 -4.01 -5.47 -21.62
C VAL A 560 -2.69 -5.37 -22.37
N ASP A 561 -2.39 -4.20 -22.90
CA ASP A 561 -1.10 -3.86 -23.50
C ASP A 561 -0.29 -3.01 -22.50
N GLY A 562 0.53 -3.68 -21.71
CA GLY A 562 1.40 -3.06 -20.73
C GLY A 562 2.57 -2.27 -21.33
N ALA A 563 2.83 -2.39 -22.63
CA ALA A 563 3.85 -1.59 -23.32
C ALA A 563 3.33 -0.20 -23.72
N THR A 564 2.05 -0.10 -24.09
CA THR A 564 1.41 1.17 -24.48
C THR A 564 0.54 1.78 -23.41
N GLY A 565 0.29 1.06 -22.31
CA GLY A 565 -0.62 1.49 -21.25
C GLY A 565 -2.09 1.47 -21.67
N THR A 566 -2.48 0.52 -22.54
CA THR A 566 -3.84 0.44 -23.10
C THR A 566 -4.56 -0.81 -22.59
N VAL A 567 -5.82 -0.64 -22.22
CA VAL A 567 -6.74 -1.74 -21.90
C VAL A 567 -7.95 -1.67 -22.81
N THR A 568 -8.27 -2.76 -23.51
CA THR A 568 -9.38 -2.81 -24.47
C THR A 568 -10.40 -3.86 -24.04
N ILE A 569 -11.67 -3.49 -23.93
CA ILE A 569 -12.78 -4.41 -23.69
C ILE A 569 -13.17 -5.02 -25.04
N LEU A 570 -12.88 -6.30 -25.22
CA LEU A 570 -13.12 -7.03 -26.47
C LEU A 570 -14.55 -7.54 -26.53
N ARG A 571 -15.09 -8.00 -25.41
CA ARG A 571 -16.44 -8.51 -25.25
C ARG A 571 -16.92 -8.32 -23.82
N THR A 572 -18.12 -7.80 -23.67
CA THR A 572 -18.77 -7.68 -22.37
C THR A 572 -19.40 -9.02 -21.95
N ALA A 573 -19.30 -9.33 -20.67
CA ALA A 573 -20.03 -10.44 -20.09
C ALA A 573 -21.55 -10.23 -20.26
N THR A 574 -22.28 -11.27 -20.61
CA THR A 574 -23.75 -11.25 -20.83
C THR A 574 -24.50 -11.38 -19.52
#